data_6753db456673d8226d53d2ba91ed90f1
#
_entry.id   6753db456673d8226d53d2ba91ed90f1
#
_cell.length_a   1.000
_cell.length_b   1.000
_cell.length_c   1.000
_cell.angle_alpha   90.00
_cell.angle_beta   90.00
_cell.angle_gamma   90.00
#
_symmetry.space_group_name_H-M   'P 1'
#
loop_
_entity.id
_entity.type
_entity.pdbx_description
1 polymer ?
#
loop_
_entity_poly.entity_id
_entity_poly.type
_entity_poly.pdbx_seq_one_letter_code
_entity_poly.pdbx_strand_id
1 'polypeptide(L)'
;KFWFDFTKDICKNHVISFDVNDMPEYFHNEKFEGRTLMCKKLDMLPIECIVRGYITGSGWASYQKNGEVCGIKLVEGLRESDKLPEPIFTPSTKAEIGDHDEYINFDQCVEILDKLYPGKGLAYATKIKDYTIAIYKKCADYALTKGIIIADTKFEFGLDENGDVVVGDEMLTPDSSRFWPASEYAPGRSQASFDKQFARDWLTSNKHNWKLPQ
;
A
#
# COMPACT_ATOMS: atom_id res chain seq x y z
N LYS A 1 -8.10 6.64 -10.89
CA LYS A 1 -8.18 6.25 -12.32
C LYS A 1 -6.79 6.04 -12.92
N PHE A 2 -5.92 7.07 -12.96
CA PHE A 2 -4.62 7.05 -13.64
C PHE A 2 -3.79 5.79 -13.33
N TRP A 3 -3.56 5.47 -12.06
CA TRP A 3 -2.72 4.35 -11.67
C TRP A 3 -3.31 2.98 -12.06
N PHE A 4 -4.62 2.81 -11.97
CA PHE A 4 -5.30 1.58 -12.43
C PHE A 4 -5.14 1.38 -13.93
N ASP A 5 -5.27 2.44 -14.73
CA ASP A 5 -5.05 2.38 -16.17
C ASP A 5 -3.57 2.13 -16.51
N PHE A 6 -2.65 2.74 -15.74
CA PHE A 6 -1.21 2.64 -15.97
C PHE A 6 -0.63 1.25 -15.67
N THR A 7 -1.27 0.50 -14.76
CA THR A 7 -0.78 -0.81 -14.29
C THR A 7 -1.60 -2.00 -14.79
N LYS A 8 -2.56 -1.78 -15.66
CA LYS A 8 -3.47 -2.82 -16.19
C LYS A 8 -2.77 -3.99 -16.91
N ASP A 9 -1.55 -3.76 -17.40
CA ASP A 9 -0.69 -4.77 -18.01
C ASP A 9 -0.01 -5.71 -17.01
N ILE A 10 0.03 -5.31 -15.71
CA ILE A 10 0.60 -6.11 -14.62
C ILE A 10 -0.50 -6.92 -13.91
N CYS A 11 -1.56 -6.24 -13.50
CA CYS A 11 -2.64 -6.83 -12.73
C CYS A 11 -3.99 -6.24 -13.13
N LYS A 12 -5.02 -7.09 -13.23
CA LYS A 12 -6.42 -6.63 -13.33
C LYS A 12 -6.79 -5.83 -12.09
N ASN A 13 -7.71 -4.88 -12.22
CA ASN A 13 -8.28 -4.15 -11.10
C ASN A 13 -9.80 -4.34 -11.02
N HIS A 14 -10.35 -3.96 -9.88
CA HIS A 14 -11.77 -4.14 -9.57
C HIS A 14 -12.69 -3.08 -10.17
N VAL A 15 -12.15 -2.02 -10.77
CA VAL A 15 -12.96 -0.89 -11.24
C VAL A 15 -13.72 -1.26 -12.51
N ILE A 16 -15.03 -1.01 -12.50
CA ILE A 16 -15.91 -1.13 -13.66
C ILE A 16 -16.03 0.23 -14.36
N SER A 17 -16.40 1.28 -13.62
CA SER A 17 -16.52 2.62 -14.17
C SER A 17 -16.24 3.70 -13.13
N PHE A 18 -15.73 4.84 -13.63
CA PHE A 18 -15.58 6.10 -12.89
C PHE A 18 -16.66 7.12 -13.30
N ASP A 19 -17.50 6.79 -14.28
CA ASP A 19 -18.57 7.66 -14.75
C ASP A 19 -19.86 7.37 -13.98
N VAL A 20 -20.42 8.40 -13.36
CA VAL A 20 -21.69 8.25 -12.61
C VAL A 20 -22.86 7.87 -13.52
N ASN A 21 -22.77 8.18 -14.83
CA ASN A 21 -23.79 7.81 -15.79
C ASN A 21 -23.88 6.28 -16.09
N ASP A 22 -22.79 5.55 -15.78
CA ASP A 22 -22.78 4.08 -15.86
C ASP A 22 -23.35 3.41 -14.60
N MET A 23 -23.71 4.21 -13.58
CA MET A 23 -24.19 3.74 -12.29
C MET A 23 -25.72 3.84 -12.21
N PRO A 24 -26.37 3.28 -11.16
CA PRO A 24 -27.81 3.48 -10.93
C PRO A 24 -28.18 4.98 -10.85
N GLU A 25 -29.38 5.32 -11.30
CA GLU A 25 -29.88 6.71 -11.41
C GLU A 25 -29.67 7.58 -10.16
N TYR A 26 -29.70 6.98 -8.97
CA TYR A 26 -29.42 7.67 -7.70
C TYR A 26 -28.07 8.42 -7.72
N PHE A 27 -27.07 7.89 -8.45
CA PHE A 27 -25.71 8.46 -8.54
C PHE A 27 -25.57 9.50 -9.64
N HIS A 28 -26.58 9.70 -10.52
CA HIS A 28 -26.56 10.71 -11.61
C HIS A 28 -26.74 12.12 -11.03
N ASN A 29 -25.73 12.58 -10.29
CA ASN A 29 -25.80 13.83 -9.55
C ASN A 29 -24.39 14.39 -9.36
N GLU A 30 -24.21 15.69 -9.56
CA GLU A 30 -22.93 16.40 -9.45
C GLU A 30 -22.18 16.15 -8.12
N LYS A 31 -22.91 15.91 -7.01
CA LYS A 31 -22.27 15.60 -5.72
C LYS A 31 -21.49 14.28 -5.71
N PHE A 32 -21.80 13.35 -6.64
CA PHE A 32 -21.10 12.05 -6.76
C PHE A 32 -20.05 12.05 -7.86
N GLU A 33 -20.09 13.02 -8.77
CA GLU A 33 -19.14 13.14 -9.86
C GLU A 33 -17.71 13.29 -9.32
N GLY A 34 -16.78 12.48 -9.86
CA GLY A 34 -15.39 12.44 -9.42
C GLY A 34 -15.13 11.89 -8.01
N ARG A 35 -16.16 11.43 -7.29
CA ARG A 35 -16.06 10.91 -5.91
C ARG A 35 -16.60 9.51 -5.75
N THR A 36 -17.14 8.94 -6.81
CA THR A 36 -17.77 7.62 -6.80
C THR A 36 -17.16 6.77 -7.89
N LEU A 37 -16.99 5.51 -7.61
CA LEU A 37 -16.58 4.53 -8.61
C LEU A 37 -17.40 3.25 -8.43
N MET A 38 -17.72 2.61 -9.54
CA MET A 38 -18.37 1.32 -9.57
C MET A 38 -17.33 0.22 -9.67
N CYS A 39 -17.38 -0.73 -8.75
CA CYS A 39 -16.40 -1.80 -8.64
C CYS A 39 -17.06 -3.18 -8.73
N LYS A 40 -16.29 -4.15 -9.19
CA LYS A 40 -16.60 -5.57 -8.97
C LYS A 40 -16.48 -5.88 -7.48
N LYS A 41 -17.40 -6.69 -6.98
CA LYS A 41 -17.24 -7.27 -5.65
C LYS A 41 -16.19 -8.36 -5.72
N LEU A 42 -15.19 -8.27 -4.87
CA LEU A 42 -14.13 -9.26 -4.73
C LEU A 42 -14.27 -10.00 -3.40
N ASP A 43 -13.77 -11.22 -3.36
CA ASP A 43 -13.46 -11.91 -2.11
C ASP A 43 -12.08 -11.42 -1.63
N MET A 44 -12.10 -10.43 -0.71
CA MET A 44 -10.88 -9.73 -0.31
C MET A 44 -9.97 -10.61 0.52
N LEU A 45 -8.69 -10.68 0.14
CA LEU A 45 -7.66 -11.37 0.92
C LEU A 45 -7.34 -10.57 2.18
N PRO A 46 -7.23 -11.21 3.37
CA PRO A 46 -7.02 -10.52 4.64
C PRO A 46 -5.54 -10.14 4.85
N ILE A 47 -4.88 -9.67 3.81
CA ILE A 47 -3.46 -9.29 3.80
C ILE A 47 -3.34 -7.87 3.25
N GLU A 48 -2.74 -7.00 4.03
CA GLU A 48 -2.26 -5.72 3.55
C GLU A 48 -0.90 -5.89 2.89
N CYS A 49 -0.82 -5.61 1.61
CA CYS A 49 0.37 -5.81 0.80
C CYS A 49 1.22 -4.54 0.77
N ILE A 50 2.09 -4.39 1.78
CA ILE A 50 2.97 -3.23 1.90
C ILE A 50 4.27 -3.49 1.15
N VAL A 51 4.70 -2.53 0.34
CA VAL A 51 6.00 -2.53 -0.33
C VAL A 51 6.79 -1.29 0.08
N ARG A 52 8.07 -1.47 0.35
CA ARG A 52 8.98 -0.41 0.75
C ARG A 52 10.17 -0.34 -0.19
N GLY A 53 10.37 0.80 -0.83
CA GLY A 53 11.59 1.11 -1.58
C GLY A 53 12.56 1.96 -0.78
N TYR A 54 12.10 2.52 0.33
CA TYR A 54 12.89 3.31 1.28
C TYR A 54 12.57 2.85 2.69
N ILE A 55 13.57 2.94 3.59
CA ILE A 55 13.40 2.53 4.99
C ILE A 55 12.93 3.70 5.84
N THR A 56 11.63 3.73 6.18
CA THR A 56 11.00 4.82 6.94
C THR A 56 9.84 4.32 7.81
N GLY A 57 9.33 5.17 8.67
CA GLY A 57 8.17 4.87 9.52
C GLY A 57 8.36 3.61 10.34
N SER A 58 7.34 2.73 10.36
CA SER A 58 7.40 1.46 11.10
C SER A 58 8.48 0.49 10.60
N GLY A 59 8.82 0.54 9.31
CA GLY A 59 9.94 -0.24 8.77
C GLY A 59 11.26 0.21 9.34
N TRP A 60 11.48 1.51 9.47
CA TRP A 60 12.66 2.08 10.14
C TRP A 60 12.72 1.69 11.62
N ALA A 61 11.60 1.79 12.34
CA ALA A 61 11.53 1.39 13.74
C ALA A 61 11.84 -0.10 13.94
N SER A 62 11.36 -0.98 13.04
CA SER A 62 11.70 -2.40 13.05
C SER A 62 13.19 -2.63 12.81
N TYR A 63 13.75 -2.01 11.77
CA TYR A 63 15.17 -2.12 11.45
C TYR A 63 16.07 -1.66 12.61
N GLN A 64 15.75 -0.55 13.25
CA GLN A 64 16.51 -0.06 14.41
C GLN A 64 16.52 -1.05 15.58
N LYS A 65 15.46 -1.85 15.72
CA LYS A 65 15.32 -2.81 16.82
C LYS A 65 16.17 -4.07 16.61
N ASN A 66 16.20 -4.62 15.40
CA ASN A 66 16.79 -5.94 15.15
C ASN A 66 17.43 -6.12 13.76
N GLY A 67 17.58 -5.04 12.97
CA GLY A 67 18.20 -5.11 11.64
C GLY A 67 17.34 -5.74 10.56
N GLU A 68 16.03 -5.97 10.83
CA GLU A 68 15.14 -6.63 9.87
C GLU A 68 13.75 -5.99 9.82
N VAL A 69 13.01 -6.28 8.76
CA VAL A 69 11.59 -5.91 8.60
C VAL A 69 10.82 -7.13 8.08
N CYS A 70 9.78 -7.56 8.80
CA CYS A 70 8.98 -8.75 8.44
C CYS A 70 9.83 -10.01 8.16
N GLY A 71 10.89 -10.24 8.95
CA GLY A 71 11.82 -11.37 8.79
C GLY A 71 12.84 -11.20 7.66
N ILE A 72 12.83 -10.06 6.94
CA ILE A 72 13.81 -9.74 5.91
C ILE A 72 14.98 -9.01 6.55
N LYS A 73 16.16 -9.64 6.61
CA LYS A 73 17.39 -9.00 7.06
C LYS A 73 17.82 -7.95 6.04
N LEU A 74 18.11 -6.75 6.51
CA LEU A 74 18.59 -5.66 5.69
C LEU A 74 20.09 -5.45 5.89
N VAL A 75 20.72 -4.72 4.96
CA VAL A 75 22.14 -4.35 5.07
C VAL A 75 22.36 -3.47 6.30
N GLU A 76 23.51 -3.64 6.92
CA GLU A 76 23.92 -2.81 8.07
C GLU A 76 24.20 -1.36 7.67
N GLY A 77 24.00 -0.45 8.61
CA GLY A 77 24.36 0.96 8.44
C GLY A 77 23.34 1.80 7.68
N LEU A 78 22.12 1.28 7.42
CA LEU A 78 21.03 2.09 6.88
C LEU A 78 20.65 3.22 7.85
N ARG A 79 20.35 4.37 7.28
CA ARG A 79 19.83 5.54 7.98
C ARG A 79 18.34 5.71 7.66
N GLU A 80 17.65 6.47 8.44
CA GLU A 80 16.26 6.83 8.16
C GLU A 80 16.10 7.39 6.76
N SER A 81 15.10 6.92 6.03
CA SER A 81 14.80 7.29 4.65
C SER A 81 15.86 6.88 3.61
N ASP A 82 16.84 6.06 3.94
CA ASP A 82 17.73 5.50 2.92
C ASP A 82 16.93 4.66 1.91
N LYS A 83 17.32 4.76 0.63
CA LYS A 83 16.80 3.92 -0.44
C LYS A 83 17.29 2.49 -0.25
N LEU A 84 16.39 1.54 -0.31
CA LEU A 84 16.74 0.12 -0.27
C LEU A 84 17.35 -0.32 -1.62
N PRO A 85 18.29 -1.28 -1.62
CA PRO A 85 18.87 -1.83 -2.86
C PRO A 85 17.78 -2.37 -3.80
N GLU A 86 16.79 -3.07 -3.24
CA GLU A 86 15.60 -3.56 -3.92
C GLU A 86 14.37 -3.29 -3.04
N PRO A 87 13.20 -3.02 -3.65
CA PRO A 87 11.95 -2.92 -2.88
C PRO A 87 11.65 -4.24 -2.18
N ILE A 88 11.21 -4.15 -0.93
CA ILE A 88 10.86 -5.31 -0.10
C ILE A 88 9.35 -5.39 0.13
N PHE A 89 8.82 -6.61 0.12
CA PHE A 89 7.43 -6.91 0.46
C PHE A 89 7.32 -7.17 1.97
N THR A 90 6.57 -6.34 2.67
CA THR A 90 6.45 -6.35 4.13
C THR A 90 4.98 -6.39 4.55
N PRO A 91 4.31 -7.55 4.39
CA PRO A 91 2.87 -7.64 4.61
C PRO A 91 2.47 -7.47 6.07
N SER A 92 1.20 -7.09 6.28
CA SER A 92 0.52 -7.18 7.58
C SER A 92 -0.81 -7.91 7.43
N THR A 93 -1.33 -8.40 8.55
CA THR A 93 -2.73 -8.83 8.61
C THR A 93 -3.62 -7.60 8.50
N LYS A 94 -4.84 -7.80 8.01
CA LYS A 94 -5.90 -6.79 8.12
C LYS A 94 -6.65 -7.06 9.41
N ALA A 95 -6.46 -6.20 10.41
CA ALA A 95 -7.11 -6.35 11.71
C ALA A 95 -8.63 -6.14 11.61
N GLU A 96 -9.38 -6.76 12.52
CA GLU A 96 -10.79 -6.42 12.73
C GLU A 96 -10.91 -5.02 13.36
N ILE A 97 -12.10 -4.43 13.24
CA ILE A 97 -12.35 -3.07 13.76
C ILE A 97 -12.08 -3.05 15.27
N GLY A 98 -11.05 -2.32 15.66
CA GLY A 98 -10.63 -2.16 17.07
C GLY A 98 -9.30 -2.81 17.43
N ASP A 99 -8.76 -3.65 16.57
CA ASP A 99 -7.43 -4.24 16.71
C ASP A 99 -6.40 -3.52 15.82
N HIS A 100 -5.12 -3.80 16.03
CA HIS A 100 -4.03 -3.26 15.23
C HIS A 100 -3.53 -4.31 14.23
N ASP A 101 -3.21 -3.83 13.00
CA ASP A 101 -2.57 -4.64 12.00
C ASP A 101 -1.23 -5.18 12.52
N GLU A 102 -1.02 -6.49 12.38
CA GLU A 102 0.19 -7.15 12.79
C GLU A 102 1.09 -7.40 11.59
N TYR A 103 2.35 -6.96 11.67
CA TYR A 103 3.35 -7.29 10.66
C TYR A 103 3.66 -8.78 10.67
N ILE A 104 3.61 -9.37 9.49
CA ILE A 104 3.85 -10.80 9.29
C ILE A 104 4.99 -11.00 8.28
N ASN A 105 5.66 -12.14 8.35
CA ASN A 105 6.59 -12.55 7.31
C ASN A 105 5.87 -13.26 6.16
N PHE A 106 6.61 -13.61 5.10
CA PHE A 106 6.04 -14.26 3.93
C PHE A 106 5.45 -15.65 4.23
N ASP A 107 6.10 -16.44 5.10
CA ASP A 107 5.61 -17.77 5.44
C ASP A 107 4.29 -17.70 6.22
N GLN A 108 4.16 -16.75 7.14
CA GLN A 108 2.90 -16.48 7.85
C GLN A 108 1.80 -16.02 6.89
N CYS A 109 2.14 -15.20 5.88
CA CYS A 109 1.19 -14.83 4.82
C CYS A 109 0.69 -16.08 4.06
N VAL A 110 1.58 -17.00 3.71
CA VAL A 110 1.23 -18.28 3.08
C VAL A 110 0.29 -19.09 3.99
N GLU A 111 0.62 -19.23 5.27
CA GLU A 111 -0.20 -19.98 6.23
C GLU A 111 -1.62 -19.41 6.38
N ILE A 112 -1.75 -18.08 6.46
CA ILE A 112 -3.05 -17.42 6.56
C ILE A 112 -3.89 -17.71 5.31
N LEU A 113 -3.30 -17.55 4.13
CA LEU A 113 -4.00 -17.78 2.87
C LEU A 113 -4.31 -19.27 2.65
N ASP A 114 -3.44 -20.18 3.10
CA ASP A 114 -3.68 -21.62 2.96
C ASP A 114 -4.81 -22.13 3.87
N LYS A 115 -4.99 -21.52 5.04
CA LYS A 115 -6.14 -21.81 5.92
C LYS A 115 -7.47 -21.43 5.29
N LEU A 116 -7.50 -20.34 4.51
CA LEU A 116 -8.72 -19.85 3.83
C LEU A 116 -8.94 -20.55 2.49
N TYR A 117 -7.88 -20.87 1.79
CA TYR A 117 -7.90 -21.47 0.46
C TYR A 117 -6.93 -22.68 0.43
N PRO A 118 -7.35 -23.84 0.97
CA PRO A 118 -6.48 -25.01 1.13
C PRO A 118 -5.78 -25.43 -0.17
N GLY A 119 -4.46 -25.57 -0.09
CA GLY A 119 -3.60 -25.93 -1.21
C GLY A 119 -3.28 -24.77 -2.18
N LYS A 120 -3.77 -23.55 -1.92
CA LYS A 120 -3.53 -22.37 -2.76
C LYS A 120 -2.72 -21.27 -2.05
N GLY A 121 -2.44 -21.40 -0.76
CA GLY A 121 -1.82 -20.36 0.05
C GLY A 121 -0.52 -19.84 -0.55
N LEU A 122 0.40 -20.71 -0.91
CA LEU A 122 1.69 -20.33 -1.54
C LEU A 122 1.48 -19.63 -2.89
N ALA A 123 0.54 -20.12 -3.72
CA ALA A 123 0.28 -19.52 -5.04
C ALA A 123 -0.26 -18.11 -4.91
N TYR A 124 -1.23 -17.89 -4.01
CA TYR A 124 -1.79 -16.56 -3.77
C TYR A 124 -0.79 -15.61 -3.11
N ALA A 125 -0.07 -16.07 -2.07
CA ALA A 125 0.95 -15.25 -1.41
C ALA A 125 2.06 -14.80 -2.39
N THR A 126 2.52 -15.72 -3.25
CA THR A 126 3.49 -15.39 -4.29
C THR A 126 2.92 -14.37 -5.27
N LYS A 127 1.69 -14.57 -5.72
CA LYS A 127 1.07 -13.70 -6.72
C LYS A 127 0.85 -12.27 -6.21
N ILE A 128 0.33 -12.12 -4.98
CA ILE A 128 0.16 -10.78 -4.39
C ILE A 128 1.49 -10.09 -4.13
N LYS A 129 2.52 -10.81 -3.70
CA LYS A 129 3.89 -10.29 -3.57
C LYS A 129 4.44 -9.79 -4.91
N ASP A 130 4.37 -10.64 -5.95
CA ASP A 130 4.92 -10.32 -7.27
C ASP A 130 4.20 -9.11 -7.89
N TYR A 131 2.87 -9.08 -7.82
CA TYR A 131 2.09 -7.93 -8.27
C TYR A 131 2.44 -6.66 -7.50
N THR A 132 2.53 -6.74 -6.17
CA THR A 132 2.89 -5.62 -5.30
C THR A 132 4.23 -5.01 -5.71
N ILE A 133 5.27 -5.85 -5.89
CA ILE A 133 6.61 -5.39 -6.28
C ILE A 133 6.60 -4.83 -7.70
N ALA A 134 5.95 -5.49 -8.65
CA ALA A 134 5.91 -5.06 -10.05
C ALA A 134 5.17 -3.73 -10.22
N ILE A 135 3.99 -3.59 -9.59
CA ILE A 135 3.22 -2.35 -9.59
C ILE A 135 4.06 -1.22 -8.98
N TYR A 136 4.66 -1.46 -7.80
CA TYR A 136 5.49 -0.46 -7.13
C TYR A 136 6.63 0.01 -8.02
N LYS A 137 7.45 -0.90 -8.56
CA LYS A 137 8.59 -0.55 -9.41
C LYS A 137 8.16 0.34 -10.58
N LYS A 138 7.15 -0.09 -11.33
CA LYS A 138 6.64 0.66 -12.48
C LYS A 138 6.15 2.07 -12.11
N CYS A 139 5.40 2.16 -11.01
CA CYS A 139 4.83 3.44 -10.57
C CYS A 139 5.87 4.36 -9.94
N ALA A 140 6.82 3.82 -9.16
CA ALA A 140 7.90 4.59 -8.56
C ALA A 140 8.83 5.19 -9.60
N ASP A 141 9.19 4.42 -10.63
CA ASP A 141 10.00 4.91 -11.75
C ASP A 141 9.29 6.05 -12.48
N TYR A 142 8.00 5.90 -12.78
CA TYR A 142 7.22 6.97 -13.40
C TYR A 142 7.12 8.21 -12.52
N ALA A 143 6.78 8.04 -11.23
CA ALA A 143 6.64 9.15 -10.29
C ALA A 143 7.96 9.94 -10.15
N LEU A 144 9.09 9.25 -10.15
CA LEU A 144 10.41 9.88 -10.09
C LEU A 144 10.65 10.79 -11.29
N THR A 145 10.17 10.46 -12.51
CA THR A 145 10.25 11.34 -13.67
C THR A 145 9.44 12.63 -13.52
N LYS A 146 8.52 12.65 -12.55
CA LYS A 146 7.68 13.80 -12.19
C LYS A 146 8.18 14.53 -10.92
N GLY A 147 9.38 14.19 -10.44
CA GLY A 147 9.95 14.77 -9.25
C GLY A 147 9.35 14.26 -7.94
N ILE A 148 8.70 13.12 -7.96
CA ILE A 148 8.06 12.51 -6.79
C ILE A 148 8.69 11.15 -6.49
N ILE A 149 9.11 10.95 -5.24
CA ILE A 149 9.53 9.66 -4.70
C ILE A 149 8.32 9.00 -4.05
N ILE A 150 8.01 7.76 -4.45
CA ILE A 150 7.10 6.88 -3.70
C ILE A 150 7.97 6.06 -2.75
N ALA A 151 7.94 6.38 -1.45
CA ALA A 151 8.81 5.71 -0.48
C ALA A 151 8.30 4.32 -0.12
N ASP A 152 7.03 4.23 0.14
CA ASP A 152 6.29 2.99 0.36
C ASP A 152 4.83 3.16 -0.04
N THR A 153 4.14 2.06 -0.19
CA THR A 153 2.69 2.03 -0.44
C THR A 153 2.10 0.72 0.05
N LYS A 154 0.78 0.72 0.22
CA LYS A 154 -0.04 -0.43 0.57
C LYS A 154 -1.02 -0.71 -0.57
N PHE A 155 -1.14 -1.97 -0.95
CA PHE A 155 -2.18 -2.49 -1.84
C PHE A 155 -3.03 -3.53 -1.13
N GLU A 156 -4.26 -3.66 -1.58
CA GLU A 156 -5.15 -4.75 -1.20
C GLU A 156 -5.53 -5.56 -2.43
N PHE A 157 -5.65 -6.87 -2.27
CA PHE A 157 -6.03 -7.77 -3.34
C PHE A 157 -7.23 -8.62 -2.91
N GLY A 158 -7.99 -9.04 -3.89
CA GLY A 158 -9.07 -10.00 -3.71
C GLY A 158 -9.14 -10.97 -4.87
N LEU A 159 -10.02 -11.95 -4.76
CA LEU A 159 -10.29 -12.91 -5.82
C LEU A 159 -11.56 -12.51 -6.56
N ASP A 160 -11.52 -12.57 -7.88
CA ASP A 160 -12.71 -12.44 -8.71
C ASP A 160 -13.50 -13.79 -8.75
N GLU A 161 -14.57 -13.81 -9.52
CA GLU A 161 -15.45 -14.98 -9.69
C GLU A 161 -14.75 -16.22 -10.27
N ASN A 162 -13.58 -16.05 -10.88
CA ASN A 162 -12.76 -17.13 -11.45
C ASN A 162 -11.65 -17.58 -10.49
N GLY A 163 -11.49 -16.89 -9.35
CA GLY A 163 -10.39 -17.09 -8.42
C GLY A 163 -9.08 -16.44 -8.87
N ASP A 164 -9.15 -15.51 -9.82
CA ASP A 164 -8.00 -14.70 -10.21
C ASP A 164 -7.73 -13.60 -9.18
N VAL A 165 -6.45 -13.37 -8.88
CA VAL A 165 -6.02 -12.27 -8.01
C VAL A 165 -6.16 -10.94 -8.74
N VAL A 166 -6.90 -10.01 -8.13
CA VAL A 166 -7.25 -8.69 -8.67
C VAL A 166 -6.90 -7.63 -7.62
N VAL A 167 -6.29 -6.51 -8.03
CA VAL A 167 -6.08 -5.38 -7.12
C VAL A 167 -7.41 -4.69 -6.84
N GLY A 168 -7.70 -4.52 -5.55
CA GLY A 168 -8.89 -3.84 -5.04
C GLY A 168 -8.54 -2.56 -4.29
N ASP A 169 -9.54 -1.98 -3.63
CA ASP A 169 -9.41 -0.80 -2.78
C ASP A 169 -8.74 0.39 -3.48
N GLU A 170 -8.01 1.22 -2.76
CA GLU A 170 -7.27 2.34 -3.30
C GLU A 170 -5.87 1.96 -3.79
N MET A 171 -5.33 2.73 -4.71
CA MET A 171 -3.99 2.55 -5.24
C MET A 171 -3.24 3.85 -5.32
N LEU A 172 -2.09 3.92 -4.65
CA LEU A 172 -1.16 5.05 -4.73
C LEU A 172 -1.83 6.41 -4.47
N THR A 173 -2.64 6.46 -3.45
CA THR A 173 -3.24 7.69 -2.94
C THR A 173 -2.37 8.30 -1.84
N PRO A 174 -2.55 9.58 -1.50
CA PRO A 174 -1.87 10.19 -0.35
C PRO A 174 -2.25 9.57 0.99
N ASP A 175 -3.27 8.71 1.04
CA ASP A 175 -3.63 7.96 2.24
C ASP A 175 -2.87 6.64 2.36
N SER A 176 -2.79 5.88 1.27
CA SER A 176 -2.14 4.56 1.24
C SER A 176 -0.62 4.60 1.04
N SER A 177 -0.05 5.75 0.71
CA SER A 177 1.33 5.87 0.24
C SER A 177 2.07 7.04 0.87
N ARG A 178 3.42 6.95 0.94
CA ARG A 178 4.29 8.09 1.24
C ARG A 178 4.88 8.66 -0.04
N PHE A 179 4.61 9.95 -0.28
CA PHE A 179 5.11 10.70 -1.43
C PHE A 179 6.04 11.81 -0.95
N TRP A 180 7.27 11.82 -1.44
CA TRP A 180 8.26 12.83 -1.09
C TRP A 180 8.66 13.67 -2.31
N PRO A 181 8.91 14.98 -2.13
CA PRO A 181 9.53 15.79 -3.17
C PRO A 181 10.95 15.32 -3.42
N ALA A 182 11.25 14.88 -4.65
CA ALA A 182 12.59 14.37 -4.99
C ALA A 182 13.67 15.44 -4.86
N SER A 183 13.31 16.72 -5.07
CA SER A 183 14.23 17.86 -4.95
C SER A 183 14.69 18.15 -3.52
N GLU A 184 13.94 17.69 -2.51
CA GLU A 184 14.23 17.93 -1.09
C GLU A 184 14.69 16.67 -0.37
N TYR A 185 14.71 15.54 -1.08
CA TYR A 185 15.09 14.26 -0.49
C TYR A 185 16.54 14.27 0.01
N ALA A 186 16.71 13.89 1.26
CA ALA A 186 18.01 13.68 1.88
C ALA A 186 17.94 12.52 2.88
N PRO A 187 18.73 11.46 2.69
CA PRO A 187 18.76 10.34 3.62
C PRO A 187 19.31 10.73 4.99
N GLY A 188 18.97 9.96 6.02
CA GLY A 188 19.38 10.20 7.42
C GLY A 188 18.45 11.12 8.20
N ARG A 189 17.30 11.44 7.66
CA ARG A 189 16.26 12.25 8.33
C ARG A 189 14.87 11.91 7.82
N SER A 190 13.85 12.32 8.56
CA SER A 190 12.48 12.34 8.08
C SER A 190 12.32 13.32 6.90
N GLN A 191 11.39 13.04 5.99
CA GLN A 191 11.21 13.77 4.75
C GLN A 191 9.97 14.66 4.79
N ALA A 192 9.99 15.81 4.09
CA ALA A 192 8.77 16.49 3.71
C ALA A 192 7.89 15.56 2.86
N SER A 193 6.57 15.65 2.99
CA SER A 193 5.66 14.73 2.30
C SER A 193 4.45 15.43 1.69
N PHE A 194 3.89 14.81 0.63
CA PHE A 194 2.64 15.20 -0.02
C PHE A 194 1.46 14.32 0.40
N ASP A 195 1.62 13.58 1.48
CA ASP A 195 0.66 12.60 1.98
C ASP A 195 0.15 12.95 3.39
N LYS A 196 -0.61 12.04 4.00
CA LYS A 196 -1.18 12.23 5.34
C LYS A 196 -0.15 12.48 6.46
N GLN A 197 1.15 12.22 6.21
CA GLN A 197 2.20 12.51 7.18
C GLN A 197 2.29 14.01 7.50
N PHE A 198 2.01 14.88 6.51
CA PHE A 198 1.93 16.32 6.73
C PHE A 198 0.96 16.70 7.87
N ALA A 199 -0.23 16.11 7.87
CA ALA A 199 -1.21 16.35 8.93
C ALA A 199 -0.78 15.75 10.27
N ARG A 200 -0.14 14.57 10.24
CA ARG A 200 0.40 13.91 11.45
C ARG A 200 1.51 14.74 12.09
N ASP A 201 2.43 15.25 11.29
CA ASP A 201 3.53 16.09 11.77
C ASP A 201 3.02 17.38 12.39
N TRP A 202 2.01 18.01 11.77
CA TRP A 202 1.34 19.18 12.31
C TRP A 202 0.68 18.90 13.66
N LEU A 203 -0.07 17.80 13.77
CA LEU A 203 -0.72 17.38 15.02
C LEU A 203 0.30 17.11 16.13
N THR A 204 1.42 16.48 15.79
CA THR A 204 2.48 16.16 16.75
C THR A 204 3.21 17.43 17.20
N SER A 205 3.55 18.34 16.29
CA SER A 205 4.28 19.58 16.60
C SER A 205 3.48 20.55 17.46
N ASN A 206 2.16 20.53 17.30
CA ASN A 206 1.26 21.40 18.08
C ASN A 206 0.82 20.79 19.43
N LYS A 207 1.46 19.72 19.89
CA LYS A 207 1.16 19.01 21.16
C LYS A 207 -0.32 18.58 21.30
N HIS A 208 -1.02 18.44 20.20
CA HIS A 208 -2.34 17.83 20.21
C HIS A 208 -2.15 16.33 20.46
N ASN A 209 -2.36 15.91 21.72
CA ASN A 209 -2.41 14.49 22.01
C ASN A 209 -3.44 13.84 21.08
N TRP A 210 -3.02 12.82 20.35
CA TRP A 210 -3.82 11.99 19.44
C TRP A 210 -4.96 11.24 20.13
N LYS A 211 -5.57 11.80 21.13
CA LYS A 211 -6.80 11.25 21.67
C LYS A 211 -7.94 11.82 20.85
N LEU A 212 -8.45 10.98 19.95
CA LEU A 212 -9.77 11.23 19.38
C LEU A 212 -10.73 11.49 20.56
N PRO A 213 -11.64 12.48 20.43
CA PRO A 213 -12.73 12.60 21.40
C PRO A 213 -13.46 11.27 21.47
N GLN A 214 -13.64 10.76 22.68
CA GLN A 214 -14.45 9.57 22.94
C GLN A 214 -15.90 9.83 22.56
#